data_eb9d1b73b7bed0960da1543f327af345
#
_entry.id   eb9d1b73b7bed0960da1543f327af345
#
_cell.length_a   1.000
_cell.length_b   1.000
_cell.length_c   1.000
_cell.angle_alpha   90.00
_cell.angle_beta   90.00
_cell.angle_gamma   90.00
#
_symmetry.space_group_name_H-M   'P 1'
#
loop_
_entity.id
_entity.type
_entity.pdbx_description
1 polymer ?
#
loop_
_entity_poly.entity_id
_entity_poly.type
_entity_poly.pdbx_seq_one_letter_code
_entity_poly.pdbx_strand_id
1 'polypeptide(L)'
;MPVGAPINESHQILTKAIGWGRGGGHLDGLKAVGDRLRGLKKDGTYNRGFTAFAVVYLNKVPKPYCGNFTVWPESHRVFEQHFIEHGHEILDDHMPHVVMPEPPIHITGDPGDVVLAHHQLVHTGAPNISSNIRYAVIFRSKGVLCEEVGFDAFTDIWKEWDGIREVIHKARSN
;
A
#
# COMPACT_ATOMS: atom_id res chain seq x y z
N MET A 1 -23.57 -17.34 -8.43
CA MET A 1 -23.57 -15.96 -7.88
C MET A 1 -24.11 -15.05 -8.96
N PRO A 2 -25.03 -14.13 -8.68
CA PRO A 2 -25.61 -13.29 -9.73
C PRO A 2 -24.52 -12.36 -10.29
N VAL A 3 -24.40 -12.39 -11.60
CA VAL A 3 -23.57 -11.51 -12.40
C VAL A 3 -24.19 -10.12 -12.35
N GLY A 4 -23.43 -9.12 -11.86
CA GLY A 4 -23.73 -7.72 -12.16
C GLY A 4 -24.67 -7.00 -11.22
N ALA A 5 -24.37 -6.95 -9.91
CA ALA A 5 -24.88 -5.83 -9.14
C ALA A 5 -24.19 -4.53 -9.62
N PRO A 6 -24.92 -3.47 -9.96
CA PRO A 6 -24.32 -2.21 -10.36
C PRO A 6 -23.47 -1.67 -9.22
N ILE A 7 -22.25 -1.21 -9.55
CA ILE A 7 -21.40 -0.50 -8.61
C ILE A 7 -22.12 0.81 -8.30
N ASN A 8 -22.73 0.89 -7.14
CA ASN A 8 -23.47 2.06 -6.71
C ASN A 8 -22.48 3.15 -6.20
N GLU A 9 -22.97 4.38 -6.08
CA GLU A 9 -22.18 5.53 -5.60
C GLU A 9 -21.53 5.30 -4.22
N SER A 10 -22.11 4.44 -3.38
CA SER A 10 -21.54 4.06 -2.10
C SER A 10 -20.20 3.31 -2.24
N HIS A 11 -19.99 2.55 -3.32
CA HIS A 11 -18.71 1.93 -3.62
C HIS A 11 -17.63 2.96 -3.99
N GLN A 12 -18.01 4.04 -4.67
CA GLN A 12 -17.08 5.14 -4.99
C GLN A 12 -16.74 5.98 -3.76
N ILE A 13 -17.66 6.14 -2.83
CA ILE A 13 -17.42 6.86 -1.57
C ILE A 13 -16.51 6.04 -0.65
N LEU A 14 -16.69 4.73 -0.56
CA LEU A 14 -15.84 3.83 0.23
C LEU A 14 -14.40 3.74 -0.31
N THR A 15 -14.19 4.01 -1.60
CA THR A 15 -12.83 4.05 -2.19
C THR A 15 -12.10 5.37 -1.94
N LYS A 16 -12.79 6.43 -1.50
CA LYS A 16 -12.18 7.72 -1.16
C LYS A 16 -11.68 7.80 0.28
N ALA A 17 -12.22 6.99 1.18
CA ALA A 17 -11.80 6.94 2.57
C ALA A 17 -10.99 5.67 2.81
N ILE A 18 -9.78 5.81 3.34
CA ILE A 18 -9.04 4.65 3.82
C ILE A 18 -9.56 4.34 5.22
N GLY A 19 -10.25 3.25 5.30
CA GLY A 19 -10.73 2.70 6.54
C GLY A 19 -10.90 1.21 6.36
N TRP A 20 -10.68 0.46 7.40
CA TRP A 20 -11.00 -0.94 7.46
C TRP A 20 -12.49 -1.13 7.15
N GLY A 21 -12.80 -1.63 5.98
CA GLY A 21 -14.15 -1.92 5.59
C GLY A 21 -14.20 -2.30 4.12
N ARG A 22 -15.02 -3.24 3.78
CA ARG A 22 -15.24 -3.89 2.48
C ARG A 22 -14.90 -3.00 1.27
N GLY A 23 -13.65 -3.16 0.74
CA GLY A 23 -13.17 -2.45 -0.44
C GLY A 23 -12.23 -1.26 -0.20
N GLY A 24 -11.86 -0.98 1.05
CA GLY A 24 -10.84 0.04 1.38
C GLY A 24 -9.41 -0.44 1.14
N GLY A 25 -8.50 0.51 0.92
CA GLY A 25 -7.07 0.25 0.85
C GLY A 25 -6.46 -0.05 2.22
N HIS A 26 -5.29 -0.66 2.22
CA HIS A 26 -4.51 -0.94 3.42
C HIS A 26 -3.02 -0.71 3.20
N LEU A 27 -2.28 -0.62 4.29
CA LEU A 27 -0.83 -0.72 4.31
C LEU A 27 -0.46 -2.13 4.77
N ASP A 28 0.44 -2.78 4.03
CA ASP A 28 0.98 -4.07 4.43
C ASP A 28 1.85 -3.94 5.68
N GLY A 29 1.82 -4.97 6.53
CA GLY A 29 2.61 -5.01 7.76
C GLY A 29 1.94 -4.37 8.97
N LEU A 30 0.87 -3.61 8.78
CA LEU A 30 0.04 -3.10 9.87
C LEU A 30 -1.03 -4.13 10.22
N LYS A 31 -1.22 -4.38 11.50
CA LYS A 31 -2.19 -5.35 11.99
C LYS A 31 -3.59 -4.77 12.14
N ALA A 32 -4.56 -5.66 12.15
CA ALA A 32 -5.92 -5.36 12.52
C ALA A 32 -6.05 -4.96 14.01
N VAL A 33 -7.15 -4.29 14.33
CA VAL A 33 -7.52 -3.84 15.68
C VAL A 33 -7.24 -4.91 16.74
N GLY A 34 -6.60 -4.51 17.83
CA GLY A 34 -6.32 -5.36 19.01
C GLY A 34 -5.03 -6.15 18.95
N ASP A 35 -4.29 -6.05 17.87
CA ASP A 35 -2.99 -6.72 17.73
C ASP A 35 -1.85 -5.71 17.66
N ARG A 36 -0.75 -6.00 18.35
CA ARG A 36 0.49 -5.22 18.22
C ARG A 36 1.03 -5.30 16.79
N LEU A 37 1.75 -4.25 16.38
CA LEU A 37 2.44 -4.22 15.09
C LEU A 37 3.24 -5.51 14.86
N ARG A 38 3.04 -6.12 13.71
CA ARG A 38 3.91 -7.22 13.28
C ARG A 38 5.34 -6.71 13.20
N GLY A 39 6.26 -7.44 13.81
CA GLY A 39 7.66 -7.08 13.81
C GLY A 39 8.11 -6.24 14.99
N LEU A 40 7.22 -5.71 15.81
CA LEU A 40 7.60 -5.09 17.08
C LEU A 40 8.14 -6.16 18.02
N LYS A 41 9.41 -6.04 18.38
CA LYS A 41 10.10 -6.96 19.29
C LYS A 41 9.88 -6.54 20.75
N LYS A 42 10.17 -7.45 21.68
CA LYS A 42 10.02 -7.20 23.13
C LYS A 42 10.95 -6.10 23.65
N ASP A 43 12.06 -5.85 22.98
CA ASP A 43 13.03 -4.80 23.28
C ASP A 43 12.64 -3.43 22.74
N GLY A 44 11.48 -3.29 22.11
CA GLY A 44 10.98 -2.07 21.51
C GLY A 44 11.51 -1.80 20.09
N THR A 45 12.38 -2.65 19.56
CA THR A 45 12.81 -2.52 18.18
C THR A 45 11.76 -3.04 17.20
N TYR A 46 11.76 -2.52 15.99
CA TYR A 46 10.80 -2.86 14.96
C TYR A 46 11.48 -3.46 13.73
N ASN A 47 10.96 -4.59 13.27
CA ASN A 47 11.35 -5.17 12.00
C ASN A 47 10.14 -5.15 11.07
N ARG A 48 10.13 -4.21 10.15
CA ARG A 48 9.05 -4.04 9.16
C ARG A 48 8.91 -5.22 8.21
N GLY A 49 9.98 -5.97 8.01
CA GLY A 49 10.00 -7.21 7.24
C GLY A 49 10.22 -7.04 5.74
N PHE A 50 9.97 -5.87 5.14
CA PHE A 50 10.22 -5.61 3.71
C PHE A 50 10.28 -4.12 3.41
N THR A 51 10.98 -3.76 2.32
CA THR A 51 11.18 -2.41 1.79
C THR A 51 10.22 -2.11 0.65
N ALA A 52 10.03 -3.09 -0.21
CA ALA A 52 9.18 -3.01 -1.38
C ALA A 52 8.49 -4.35 -1.64
N PHE A 53 7.44 -4.30 -2.43
CA PHE A 53 6.83 -5.51 -2.97
C PHE A 53 6.57 -5.38 -4.46
N ALA A 54 6.62 -6.52 -5.14
CA ALA A 54 6.35 -6.63 -6.56
C ALA A 54 5.12 -7.50 -6.78
N VAL A 55 4.19 -7.00 -7.60
CA VAL A 55 3.02 -7.77 -8.05
C VAL A 55 3.23 -8.15 -9.51
N VAL A 56 3.30 -9.44 -9.77
CA VAL A 56 3.49 -9.98 -11.12
C VAL A 56 2.17 -10.58 -11.60
N TYR A 57 1.64 -10.06 -12.69
CA TYR A 57 0.45 -10.63 -13.30
C TYR A 57 0.79 -11.91 -14.06
N LEU A 58 0.04 -12.98 -13.81
CA LEU A 58 0.20 -14.26 -14.51
C LEU A 58 -0.82 -14.45 -15.65
N ASN A 59 -1.84 -13.60 -15.70
CA ASN A 59 -2.81 -13.53 -16.79
C ASN A 59 -3.25 -12.08 -17.02
N LYS A 60 -3.88 -11.84 -18.15
CA LYS A 60 -4.31 -10.49 -18.58
C LYS A 60 -5.34 -9.90 -17.63
N VAL A 61 -5.12 -8.65 -17.25
CA VAL A 61 -6.02 -7.81 -16.44
C VAL A 61 -6.33 -6.54 -17.27
N PRO A 62 -7.30 -6.62 -18.21
CA PRO A 62 -7.40 -5.67 -19.33
C PRO A 62 -8.11 -4.36 -18.99
N LYS A 63 -8.86 -4.30 -17.88
CA LYS A 63 -9.70 -3.16 -17.52
C LYS A 63 -9.95 -3.11 -16.01
N PRO A 64 -10.45 -1.99 -15.48
CA PRO A 64 -10.87 -1.91 -14.07
C PRO A 64 -11.89 -2.99 -13.68
N TYR A 65 -11.89 -3.34 -12.41
CA TYR A 65 -12.77 -4.35 -11.81
C TYR A 65 -12.59 -5.78 -12.37
N CYS A 66 -11.37 -6.09 -12.79
CA CYS A 66 -10.94 -7.45 -13.13
C CYS A 66 -10.04 -8.07 -12.03
N GLY A 67 -10.23 -7.68 -10.77
CA GLY A 67 -9.38 -8.11 -9.67
C GLY A 67 -8.03 -7.37 -9.64
N ASN A 68 -7.96 -6.18 -10.23
CA ASN A 68 -6.74 -5.40 -10.38
C ASN A 68 -6.01 -5.19 -9.06
N PHE A 69 -4.68 -5.14 -9.12
CA PHE A 69 -3.92 -4.44 -8.10
C PHE A 69 -4.28 -2.96 -8.17
N THR A 70 -4.80 -2.44 -7.08
CA THR A 70 -5.33 -1.08 -7.00
C THR A 70 -4.51 -0.30 -5.99
N VAL A 71 -4.10 0.91 -6.35
CA VAL A 71 -3.24 1.76 -5.54
C VAL A 71 -3.81 3.16 -5.40
N TRP A 72 -3.48 3.83 -4.30
CA TRP A 72 -3.73 5.25 -4.11
C TRP A 72 -2.43 6.02 -4.37
N PRO A 73 -2.32 6.75 -5.50
CA PRO A 73 -1.14 7.55 -5.80
C PRO A 73 -0.82 8.51 -4.64
N GLU A 74 0.47 8.77 -4.44
CA GLU A 74 1.00 9.67 -3.39
C GLU A 74 0.67 9.28 -1.94
N SER A 75 -0.06 8.20 -1.70
CA SER A 75 -0.44 7.77 -0.34
C SER A 75 0.76 7.53 0.60
N HIS A 76 1.89 7.09 0.07
CA HIS A 76 3.13 6.92 0.84
C HIS A 76 3.62 8.25 1.45
N ARG A 77 3.44 9.39 0.75
CA ARG A 77 3.78 10.73 1.25
C ARG A 77 2.76 11.25 2.26
N VAL A 78 1.49 10.95 2.01
CA VAL A 78 0.41 11.32 2.95
C VAL A 78 0.63 10.66 4.30
N PHE A 79 0.99 9.37 4.29
CA PHE A 79 1.32 8.67 5.53
C PHE A 79 2.65 9.09 6.14
N GLU A 80 3.68 9.42 5.34
CA GLU A 80 4.91 10.02 5.84
C GLU A 80 4.60 11.26 6.69
N GLN A 81 3.80 12.20 6.13
CA GLN A 81 3.42 13.42 6.82
C GLN A 81 2.59 13.12 8.08
N HIS A 82 1.63 12.20 7.98
CA HIS A 82 0.82 11.80 9.12
C HIS A 82 1.67 11.25 10.28
N PHE A 83 2.67 10.41 10.00
CA PHE A 83 3.55 9.86 11.03
C PHE A 83 4.55 10.88 11.58
N ILE A 84 4.97 11.88 10.78
CA ILE A 84 5.76 13.01 11.27
C ILE A 84 4.96 13.82 12.31
N GLU A 85 3.68 14.06 12.07
CA GLU A 85 2.81 14.87 12.91
C GLU A 85 2.31 14.16 14.17
N HIS A 86 2.03 12.86 14.07
CA HIS A 86 1.31 12.11 15.11
C HIS A 86 2.15 10.99 15.76
N GLY A 87 3.36 10.73 15.23
CA GLY A 87 4.16 9.58 15.65
C GLY A 87 3.62 8.27 15.09
N HIS A 88 4.37 7.19 15.33
CA HIS A 88 4.03 5.86 14.86
C HIS A 88 3.37 4.97 15.93
N GLU A 89 3.31 5.40 17.19
CA GLU A 89 2.66 4.67 18.28
C GLU A 89 1.17 4.44 18.02
N ILE A 90 0.55 5.32 17.25
CA ILE A 90 -0.85 5.19 16.82
C ILE A 90 -1.12 3.90 16.04
N LEU A 91 -0.09 3.26 15.49
CA LEU A 91 -0.18 1.98 14.79
C LEU A 91 -0.48 0.80 15.72
N ASP A 92 -0.34 0.97 17.04
CA ASP A 92 -0.71 -0.05 18.02
C ASP A 92 -2.22 -0.31 18.04
N ASP A 93 -3.03 0.67 17.68
CA ASP A 93 -4.48 0.52 17.60
C ASP A 93 -4.91 -0.05 16.24
N HIS A 94 -4.67 0.67 15.17
CA HIS A 94 -5.00 0.27 13.79
C HIS A 94 -4.39 1.25 12.78
N MET A 95 -4.54 0.94 11.50
CA MET A 95 -4.16 1.86 10.44
C MET A 95 -4.95 3.17 10.55
N PRO A 96 -4.29 4.34 10.58
CA PRO A 96 -4.96 5.64 10.67
C PRO A 96 -5.93 5.89 9.50
N HIS A 97 -7.05 6.54 9.79
CA HIS A 97 -7.97 7.02 8.77
C HIS A 97 -7.44 8.34 8.20
N VAL A 98 -6.88 8.29 7.00
CA VAL A 98 -6.39 9.47 6.30
C VAL A 98 -7.10 9.59 4.95
N VAL A 99 -7.57 10.80 4.64
CA VAL A 99 -8.21 11.07 3.35
C VAL A 99 -7.14 11.17 2.28
N MET A 100 -7.27 10.38 1.22
CA MET A 100 -6.34 10.42 0.10
C MET A 100 -6.67 11.56 -0.85
N PRO A 101 -5.65 12.30 -1.35
CA PRO A 101 -5.86 13.42 -2.27
C PRO A 101 -6.38 12.96 -3.62
N GLU A 102 -5.99 11.77 -4.05
CA GLU A 102 -6.30 11.22 -5.37
C GLU A 102 -7.16 9.96 -5.29
N PRO A 103 -8.04 9.74 -6.27
CA PRO A 103 -8.81 8.50 -6.36
C PRO A 103 -7.88 7.31 -6.64
N PRO A 104 -8.32 6.08 -6.28
CA PRO A 104 -7.52 4.89 -6.54
C PRO A 104 -7.41 4.60 -8.04
N ILE A 105 -6.25 4.08 -8.45
CA ILE A 105 -5.97 3.63 -9.81
C ILE A 105 -6.00 2.10 -9.84
N HIS A 106 -6.81 1.55 -10.73
CA HIS A 106 -6.83 0.13 -11.06
C HIS A 106 -5.76 -0.18 -12.09
N ILE A 107 -4.68 -0.82 -11.68
CA ILE A 107 -3.57 -1.12 -12.59
C ILE A 107 -3.98 -2.28 -13.52
N THR A 108 -3.94 -2.02 -14.81
CA THR A 108 -4.12 -3.03 -15.85
C THR A 108 -2.77 -3.59 -16.26
N GLY A 109 -2.74 -4.77 -16.88
CA GLY A 109 -1.49 -5.37 -17.33
C GLY A 109 -1.69 -6.67 -18.10
N ASP A 110 -0.64 -7.08 -18.77
CA ASP A 110 -0.53 -8.34 -19.49
C ASP A 110 0.27 -9.38 -18.65
N PRO A 111 0.23 -10.67 -18.98
CA PRO A 111 1.02 -11.68 -18.31
C PRO A 111 2.51 -11.35 -18.35
N GLY A 112 3.17 -11.35 -17.19
CA GLY A 112 4.56 -11.00 -17.02
C GLY A 112 4.83 -9.55 -16.63
N ASP A 113 3.82 -8.67 -16.70
CA ASP A 113 3.96 -7.30 -16.19
C ASP A 113 4.17 -7.30 -14.68
N VAL A 114 5.07 -6.42 -14.25
CA VAL A 114 5.47 -6.27 -12.85
C VAL A 114 5.17 -4.87 -12.36
N VAL A 115 4.43 -4.79 -11.26
CA VAL A 115 4.24 -3.53 -10.53
C VAL A 115 5.13 -3.56 -9.29
N LEU A 116 6.12 -2.68 -9.26
CA LEU A 116 6.95 -2.47 -8.07
C LEU A 116 6.33 -1.38 -7.21
N ALA A 117 6.11 -1.68 -5.94
CA ALA A 117 5.46 -0.77 -5.00
C ALA A 117 6.26 -0.57 -3.72
N HIS A 118 6.26 0.66 -3.23
CA HIS A 118 6.84 1.04 -1.95
C HIS A 118 6.03 0.41 -0.79
N HIS A 119 6.68 0.03 0.31
CA HIS A 119 6.02 -0.60 1.45
C HIS A 119 4.86 0.22 2.03
N GLN A 120 4.96 1.54 2.00
CA GLN A 120 3.97 2.49 2.55
C GLN A 120 2.93 2.95 1.51
N LEU A 121 2.90 2.33 0.33
CA LEU A 121 1.87 2.62 -0.67
C LEU A 121 0.56 1.93 -0.28
N VAL A 122 -0.49 2.72 -0.12
CA VAL A 122 -1.83 2.18 0.12
C VAL A 122 -2.32 1.43 -1.11
N HIS A 123 -2.79 0.22 -0.89
CA HIS A 123 -3.22 -0.66 -1.96
C HIS A 123 -4.33 -1.62 -1.54
N THR A 124 -4.94 -2.25 -2.53
CA THR A 124 -5.93 -3.33 -2.34
C THR A 124 -6.05 -4.17 -3.62
N GLY A 125 -6.76 -5.28 -3.53
CA GLY A 125 -7.29 -5.97 -4.69
C GLY A 125 -8.67 -5.43 -5.06
N ALA A 126 -8.85 -4.95 -6.27
CA ALA A 126 -10.17 -4.55 -6.75
C ALA A 126 -11.16 -5.73 -6.75
N PRO A 127 -12.46 -5.48 -6.60
CA PRO A 127 -13.48 -6.48 -6.90
C PRO A 127 -13.28 -7.04 -8.32
N ASN A 128 -13.53 -8.32 -8.49
CA ASN A 128 -13.50 -8.95 -9.80
C ASN A 128 -14.93 -9.24 -10.25
N ILE A 129 -15.42 -8.44 -11.18
CA ILE A 129 -16.74 -8.61 -11.82
C ILE A 129 -16.63 -9.25 -13.20
N SER A 130 -15.42 -9.60 -13.64
CA SER A 130 -15.19 -10.34 -14.90
C SER A 130 -15.48 -11.82 -14.73
N SER A 131 -15.61 -12.53 -15.86
CA SER A 131 -15.74 -13.99 -15.88
C SER A 131 -14.42 -14.72 -15.65
N ASN A 132 -13.28 -14.00 -15.62
CA ASN A 132 -11.95 -14.57 -15.52
C ASN A 132 -11.41 -14.43 -14.10
N ILE A 133 -10.68 -15.44 -13.63
CA ILE A 133 -9.93 -15.37 -12.39
C ILE A 133 -8.64 -14.56 -12.63
N ARG A 134 -8.33 -13.63 -11.76
CA ARG A 134 -7.03 -12.95 -11.76
C ARG A 134 -6.01 -13.80 -11.01
N TYR A 135 -4.92 -14.14 -11.67
CA TYR A 135 -3.76 -14.78 -11.08
C TYR A 135 -2.62 -13.76 -10.98
N ALA A 136 -2.02 -13.64 -9.81
CA ALA A 136 -0.82 -12.83 -9.60
C ALA A 136 0.02 -13.43 -8.49
N VAL A 137 1.32 -13.18 -8.56
CA VAL A 137 2.28 -13.51 -7.48
C VAL A 137 2.73 -12.20 -6.84
N ILE A 138 2.83 -12.19 -5.51
CA ILE A 138 3.33 -11.05 -4.75
C ILE A 138 4.64 -11.47 -4.08
N PHE A 139 5.70 -10.77 -4.42
CA PHE A 139 7.02 -10.90 -3.79
C PHE A 139 7.26 -9.72 -2.86
N ARG A 140 7.73 -9.97 -1.65
CA ARG A 140 8.22 -8.95 -0.74
C ARG A 140 9.73 -8.94 -0.73
N SER A 141 10.32 -7.78 -1.02
CA SER A 141 11.76 -7.57 -1.08
C SER A 141 12.21 -6.78 0.13
N LYS A 142 13.27 -7.25 0.79
CA LYS A 142 13.88 -6.59 1.94
C LYS A 142 15.19 -5.96 1.51
N GLY A 143 15.28 -4.63 1.62
CA GLY A 143 16.52 -3.89 1.43
C GLY A 143 17.53 -4.20 2.53
N VAL A 144 18.80 -4.00 2.24
CA VAL A 144 19.89 -4.25 3.21
C VAL A 144 19.78 -3.39 4.46
N LEU A 145 19.25 -2.18 4.33
CA LEU A 145 19.07 -1.22 5.42
C LEU A 145 17.72 -1.34 6.17
N CYS A 146 16.83 -2.23 5.72
CA CYS A 146 15.47 -2.33 6.22
C CYS A 146 15.36 -2.55 7.74
N GLU A 147 16.25 -3.34 8.34
CA GLU A 147 16.27 -3.58 9.79
C GLU A 147 16.87 -2.42 10.56
N GLU A 148 17.93 -1.82 10.03
CA GLU A 148 18.61 -0.69 10.63
C GLU A 148 17.72 0.56 10.67
N VAL A 149 17.07 0.86 9.56
CA VAL A 149 16.17 2.00 9.42
C VAL A 149 14.91 1.85 10.27
N GLY A 150 14.34 0.66 10.35
CA GLY A 150 13.23 0.36 11.24
C GLY A 150 12.04 1.32 11.12
N PHE A 151 11.68 1.97 12.23
CA PHE A 151 10.58 2.95 12.31
C PHE A 151 10.85 4.25 11.54
N ASP A 152 12.10 4.65 11.38
CA ASP A 152 12.44 5.88 10.66
C ASP A 152 11.91 5.87 9.21
N ALA A 153 11.73 4.69 8.63
CA ALA A 153 11.15 4.57 7.30
C ALA A 153 9.69 5.04 7.18
N PHE A 154 8.98 5.25 8.29
CA PHE A 154 7.65 5.82 8.28
C PHE A 154 7.66 7.34 8.09
N THR A 155 8.70 8.00 8.58
CA THR A 155 8.86 9.47 8.57
C THR A 155 9.91 9.98 7.58
N ASP A 156 10.69 9.08 7.00
CA ASP A 156 11.65 9.33 5.91
C ASP A 156 11.58 8.15 4.95
N ILE A 157 10.56 8.13 4.12
CA ILE A 157 10.17 7.00 3.27
C ILE A 157 11.24 6.58 2.25
N TRP A 158 12.19 7.45 1.96
CA TRP A 158 13.29 7.19 1.04
C TRP A 158 14.62 6.87 1.73
N LYS A 159 14.64 6.78 3.06
CA LYS A 159 15.86 6.60 3.85
C LYS A 159 16.65 5.35 3.46
N GLU A 160 15.97 4.29 3.08
CA GLU A 160 16.58 3.03 2.63
C GLU A 160 16.70 2.86 1.10
N TRP A 161 16.47 3.96 0.35
CA TRP A 161 16.49 4.00 -1.11
C TRP A 161 17.54 5.00 -1.61
N ASP A 162 18.83 4.71 -1.41
CA ASP A 162 19.93 5.66 -1.59
C ASP A 162 19.82 6.50 -2.87
N GLY A 163 19.79 5.89 -4.05
CA GLY A 163 19.73 6.63 -5.32
C GLY A 163 18.44 7.45 -5.52
N ILE A 164 17.30 6.97 -5.01
CA ILE A 164 16.02 7.68 -5.12
C ILE A 164 15.98 8.87 -4.16
N ARG A 165 16.48 8.71 -2.95
CA ARG A 165 16.54 9.76 -1.94
C ARG A 165 17.28 10.99 -2.47
N GLU A 166 18.43 10.81 -3.09
CA GLU A 166 19.22 11.90 -3.68
C GLU A 166 18.47 12.67 -4.77
N VAL A 167 17.78 11.95 -5.66
CA VAL A 167 17.00 12.56 -6.75
C VAL A 167 15.85 13.40 -6.21
N ILE A 168 15.14 12.87 -5.21
CA ILE A 168 14.00 13.56 -4.61
C ILE A 168 14.45 14.81 -3.84
N HIS A 169 15.56 14.73 -3.10
CA HIS A 169 16.12 15.91 -2.42
C HIS A 169 16.49 17.01 -3.40
N LYS A 170 17.13 16.69 -4.51
CA LYS A 170 17.44 17.66 -5.57
C LYS A 170 16.18 18.28 -6.18
N ALA A 171 15.15 17.50 -6.43
CA ALA A 171 13.90 17.98 -7.03
C ALA A 171 13.10 18.91 -6.10
N ARG A 172 13.25 18.75 -4.77
CA ARG A 172 12.58 19.60 -3.76
C ARG A 172 13.34 20.90 -3.49
N SER A 173 14.61 21.00 -3.90
CA SER A 173 15.49 22.17 -3.67
C SER A 173 15.48 23.16 -4.85
N ASN A 174 14.83 22.81 -5.96
CA ASN A 174 14.61 23.63 -7.15
C ASN A 174 13.17 24.13 -7.20
#